data_ca611c8969d8546f7ca485777b059cee
#
_entry.id   ca611c8969d8546f7ca485777b059cee
#
_cell.length_a   1.000
_cell.length_b   1.000
_cell.length_c   1.000
_cell.angle_alpha   90.00
_cell.angle_beta   90.00
_cell.angle_gamma   90.00
#
_symmetry.space_group_name_H-M   'P 1'
#
loop_
_entity.id
_entity.type
_entity.pdbx_description
1 polymer ?
#
loop_
_entity_poly.entity_id
_entity_poly.type
_entity_poly.pdbx_seq_one_letter_code
_entity_poly.pdbx_strand_id
1 'polypeptide(L)'
;PRQISVAAVRPDGRVSSYSTPGSCILVAAPGGDFRGGYPGLITTDRTGLSGLNGFREPGDPDSWDYLTGTRLFVGTSAAAPLVSGVAALLVSVRPDLHWNEVQQLLALSARHLDLTDADLRTNGAGFRVSPNTGFGIPDAGTAVRLARSWVVQPRPETARLLQTGPWSIPDPLLTTATTPLALEFTLTNTLVLHHVRLRVRWSHARGDQLRVTLQAPSGLTSGLLRTNTEDE
;
A
#
# COMPACT_ATOMS: atom_id res chain seq x y z
N PRO A 1 -0.10 3.46 11.65
CA PRO A 1 -1.37 3.95 11.13
C PRO A 1 -2.41 2.83 11.13
N ARG A 2 -3.69 3.19 11.42
CA ARG A 2 -4.81 2.23 11.41
C ARG A 2 -5.46 2.11 10.01
N GLN A 3 -4.82 2.68 9.01
CA GLN A 3 -5.27 2.68 7.62
C GLN A 3 -4.50 1.65 6.80
N ILE A 4 -5.15 1.11 5.78
CA ILE A 4 -4.56 0.26 4.76
C ILE A 4 -4.60 1.04 3.46
N SER A 5 -3.43 1.45 2.97
CA SER A 5 -3.32 2.09 1.66
C SER A 5 -3.21 1.01 0.59
N VAL A 6 -4.07 1.11 -0.42
CA VAL A 6 -4.21 0.10 -1.48
C VAL A 6 -3.88 0.72 -2.82
N ALA A 7 -2.93 0.12 -3.53
CA ALA A 7 -2.62 0.44 -4.92
C ALA A 7 -3.56 -0.29 -5.87
N ALA A 8 -3.64 0.20 -7.11
CA ALA A 8 -4.39 -0.46 -8.18
C ALA A 8 -3.44 -1.13 -9.16
N VAL A 9 -3.82 -2.34 -9.61
CA VAL A 9 -3.12 -3.07 -10.66
C VAL A 9 -4.03 -3.40 -11.83
N ARG A 10 -3.41 -3.56 -12.98
CA ARG A 10 -4.01 -4.00 -14.23
C ARG A 10 -4.17 -5.52 -14.26
N PRO A 11 -4.91 -6.07 -15.22
CA PRO A 11 -5.05 -7.54 -15.39
C PRO A 11 -3.72 -8.28 -15.62
N ASP A 12 -2.70 -7.61 -16.14
CA ASP A 12 -1.35 -8.17 -16.32
C ASP A 12 -0.49 -8.13 -15.04
N GLY A 13 -1.04 -7.64 -13.93
CA GLY A 13 -0.37 -7.54 -12.63
C GLY A 13 0.50 -6.32 -12.44
N ARG A 14 0.69 -5.49 -13.46
CA ARG A 14 1.45 -4.24 -13.35
C ARG A 14 0.62 -3.16 -12.68
N VAL A 15 1.30 -2.18 -12.08
CA VAL A 15 0.65 -1.03 -11.50
C VAL A 15 -0.16 -0.26 -12.56
N SER A 16 -1.37 0.19 -12.20
CA SER A 16 -2.19 1.02 -13.08
C SER A 16 -1.60 2.42 -13.22
N SER A 17 -1.72 3.03 -14.41
CA SER A 17 -1.10 4.30 -14.78
C SER A 17 -1.47 5.48 -13.87
N TYR A 18 -2.60 5.39 -13.20
CA TYR A 18 -3.11 6.41 -12.26
C TYR A 18 -2.77 6.11 -10.80
N SER A 19 -2.20 4.94 -10.48
CA SER A 19 -1.93 4.53 -9.10
C SER A 19 -0.64 5.17 -8.63
N THR A 20 -0.75 6.12 -7.70
CA THR A 20 0.39 6.87 -7.16
C THR A 20 1.25 5.98 -6.26
N PRO A 21 2.55 5.88 -6.52
CA PRO A 21 3.46 5.12 -5.68
C PRO A 21 3.70 5.82 -4.33
N GLY A 22 4.08 5.05 -3.32
CA GLY A 22 4.43 5.59 -2.02
C GLY A 22 4.80 4.55 -0.99
N SER A 23 5.58 4.95 0.01
CA SER A 23 5.99 4.10 1.13
C SER A 23 4.83 3.72 2.08
N CYS A 24 3.67 4.34 1.92
CA CYS A 24 2.47 4.03 2.69
C CYS A 24 1.65 2.88 2.10
N ILE A 25 1.91 2.47 0.84
CA ILE A 25 1.18 1.39 0.20
C ILE A 25 1.48 0.08 0.93
N LEU A 26 0.43 -0.56 1.44
CA LEU A 26 0.57 -1.86 2.09
C LEU A 26 0.42 -2.99 1.07
N VAL A 27 -0.65 -2.97 0.30
CA VAL A 27 -1.00 -4.01 -0.68
C VAL A 27 -1.61 -3.40 -1.93
N ALA A 28 -1.83 -4.20 -2.94
CA ALA A 28 -2.51 -3.81 -4.18
C ALA A 28 -3.71 -4.73 -4.45
N ALA A 29 -4.61 -4.28 -5.31
CA ALA A 29 -5.70 -5.09 -5.82
C ALA A 29 -6.08 -4.67 -7.25
N PRO A 30 -6.84 -5.50 -8.00
CA PRO A 30 -7.30 -5.14 -9.32
C PRO A 30 -8.07 -3.82 -9.33
N GLY A 31 -7.72 -2.93 -10.23
CA GLY A 31 -8.37 -1.63 -10.42
C GLY A 31 -8.61 -1.26 -11.87
N GLY A 32 -8.11 -2.07 -12.82
CA GLY A 32 -8.16 -1.76 -14.26
C GLY A 32 -7.28 -0.57 -14.66
N ASP A 33 -7.27 -0.24 -15.94
CA ASP A 33 -6.53 0.92 -16.45
C ASP A 33 -7.01 1.31 -17.86
N PHE A 34 -7.97 2.20 -17.96
CA PHE A 34 -8.48 2.63 -19.27
C PHE A 34 -7.44 3.33 -20.13
N ARG A 35 -6.52 4.10 -19.54
CA ARG A 35 -5.47 4.78 -20.30
C ARG A 35 -4.50 3.79 -20.94
N GLY A 36 -4.27 2.66 -20.27
CA GLY A 36 -3.46 1.56 -20.79
C GLY A 36 -4.22 0.59 -21.70
N GLY A 37 -5.52 0.85 -21.98
CA GLY A 37 -6.35 -0.06 -22.79
C GLY A 37 -6.79 -1.33 -22.05
N TYR A 38 -6.68 -1.35 -20.71
CA TYR A 38 -7.06 -2.50 -19.90
C TYR A 38 -8.48 -2.34 -19.33
N PRO A 39 -9.26 -3.43 -19.26
CA PRO A 39 -10.61 -3.38 -18.70
C PRO A 39 -10.59 -3.06 -17.21
N GLY A 40 -11.67 -2.45 -16.75
CA GLY A 40 -11.98 -2.29 -15.33
C GLY A 40 -12.71 -3.50 -14.77
N LEU A 41 -13.38 -3.30 -13.64
CA LEU A 41 -14.15 -4.31 -12.94
C LEU A 41 -15.64 -4.18 -13.25
N ILE A 42 -16.31 -5.31 -13.32
CA ILE A 42 -17.78 -5.37 -13.31
C ILE A 42 -18.23 -5.18 -11.86
N THR A 43 -19.18 -4.31 -11.64
CA THR A 43 -19.77 -4.11 -10.32
C THR A 43 -21.27 -3.79 -10.45
N THR A 44 -22.01 -3.87 -9.35
CA THR A 44 -23.41 -3.49 -9.29
C THR A 44 -23.58 -1.99 -9.50
N ASP A 45 -24.69 -1.60 -10.12
CA ASP A 45 -25.12 -0.23 -10.29
C ASP A 45 -26.55 -0.06 -9.76
N ARG A 46 -27.05 1.14 -9.75
CA ARG A 46 -28.48 1.37 -9.51
C ARG A 46 -29.28 0.80 -10.68
N THR A 47 -30.42 0.21 -10.36
CA THR A 47 -31.28 -0.39 -11.39
C THR A 47 -31.82 0.62 -12.38
N GLY A 48 -31.88 0.22 -13.65
CA GLY A 48 -32.46 0.98 -14.73
C GLY A 48 -31.75 2.30 -15.04
N LEU A 49 -32.49 3.30 -15.48
CA LEU A 49 -31.95 4.59 -15.93
C LEU A 49 -31.38 5.49 -14.83
N SER A 50 -31.54 5.11 -13.55
CA SER A 50 -31.00 5.87 -12.43
C SER A 50 -29.53 5.55 -12.13
N GLY A 51 -28.97 4.55 -12.80
CA GLY A 51 -27.59 4.12 -12.66
C GLY A 51 -26.62 4.96 -13.48
N LEU A 52 -25.32 4.66 -13.30
CA LEU A 52 -24.23 5.27 -14.05
C LEU A 52 -24.10 4.64 -15.45
N ASN A 53 -24.54 3.39 -15.62
CA ASN A 53 -24.59 2.72 -16.90
C ASN A 53 -25.90 3.07 -17.63
N GLY A 54 -25.92 4.21 -18.30
CA GLY A 54 -27.07 4.66 -19.08
C GLY A 54 -27.18 4.04 -20.48
N PHE A 55 -26.30 3.08 -20.82
CA PHE A 55 -26.29 2.43 -22.13
C PHE A 55 -26.68 0.96 -21.99
N ARG A 56 -27.72 0.60 -22.72
CA ARG A 56 -28.14 -0.79 -22.84
C ARG A 56 -27.27 -1.50 -23.86
N GLU A 57 -26.58 -2.53 -23.45
CA GLU A 57 -25.91 -3.41 -24.40
C GLU A 57 -26.94 -4.24 -25.14
N PRO A 58 -26.90 -4.27 -26.49
CA PRO A 58 -27.85 -5.06 -27.26
C PRO A 58 -27.82 -6.54 -26.86
N GLY A 59 -28.96 -7.06 -26.42
CA GLY A 59 -29.13 -8.47 -26.08
C GLY A 59 -28.82 -8.84 -24.62
N ASP A 60 -28.42 -7.87 -23.78
CA ASP A 60 -28.24 -8.07 -22.35
C ASP A 60 -29.34 -7.34 -21.56
N PRO A 61 -30.35 -8.07 -21.01
CA PRO A 61 -31.45 -7.47 -20.26
C PRO A 61 -30.98 -6.82 -18.95
N ASP A 62 -29.87 -7.25 -18.38
CA ASP A 62 -29.35 -6.81 -17.07
C ASP A 62 -28.27 -5.72 -17.21
N SER A 63 -27.97 -5.27 -18.44
CA SER A 63 -26.87 -4.33 -18.70
C SER A 63 -27.01 -2.98 -17.98
N TRP A 64 -28.22 -2.63 -17.52
CA TRP A 64 -28.45 -1.38 -16.79
C TRP A 64 -28.19 -1.49 -15.29
N ASP A 65 -28.18 -2.70 -14.75
CA ASP A 65 -28.07 -2.95 -13.30
C ASP A 65 -26.61 -3.16 -12.88
N TYR A 66 -25.70 -3.16 -13.84
CA TYR A 66 -24.26 -3.36 -13.61
C TYR A 66 -23.44 -2.37 -14.42
N LEU A 67 -22.29 -2.00 -13.88
CA LEU A 67 -21.24 -1.30 -14.63
C LEU A 67 -20.48 -2.35 -15.47
N THR A 68 -20.86 -2.47 -16.72
CA THR A 68 -20.30 -3.44 -17.68
C THR A 68 -19.86 -2.74 -18.97
N GLY A 69 -19.30 -3.49 -19.92
CA GLY A 69 -18.94 -3.00 -21.25
C GLY A 69 -17.97 -1.81 -21.17
N THR A 70 -18.34 -0.68 -21.72
CA THR A 70 -17.54 0.56 -21.73
C THR A 70 -17.60 1.35 -20.42
N ARG A 71 -18.46 0.97 -19.48
CA ARG A 71 -18.67 1.63 -18.19
C ARG A 71 -18.15 0.82 -17.01
N LEU A 72 -17.13 0.01 -17.25
CA LEU A 72 -16.48 -0.75 -16.20
C LEU A 72 -15.90 0.15 -15.10
N PHE A 73 -15.97 -0.33 -13.86
CA PHE A 73 -15.47 0.39 -12.70
C PHE A 73 -13.95 0.31 -12.62
N VAL A 74 -13.28 1.45 -12.59
CA VAL A 74 -11.81 1.54 -12.49
C VAL A 74 -11.39 2.47 -11.36
N GLY A 75 -10.14 2.35 -10.98
CA GLY A 75 -9.51 3.22 -10.00
C GLY A 75 -9.04 2.49 -8.76
N THR A 76 -8.26 3.18 -7.93
CA THR A 76 -7.98 2.73 -6.57
C THR A 76 -9.25 2.61 -5.73
N SER A 77 -10.32 3.31 -6.14
CA SER A 77 -11.67 3.18 -5.57
C SER A 77 -12.31 1.82 -5.87
N ALA A 78 -11.88 1.12 -6.91
CA ALA A 78 -12.28 -0.26 -7.21
C ALA A 78 -11.38 -1.27 -6.47
N ALA A 79 -10.10 -0.97 -6.32
CA ALA A 79 -9.12 -1.83 -5.65
C ALA A 79 -9.34 -1.92 -4.13
N ALA A 80 -9.60 -0.79 -3.47
CA ALA A 80 -9.75 -0.73 -2.02
C ALA A 80 -10.85 -1.63 -1.45
N PRO A 81 -12.08 -1.69 -2.01
CA PRO A 81 -13.13 -2.56 -1.50
C PRO A 81 -12.81 -4.06 -1.68
N LEU A 82 -12.01 -4.46 -2.66
CA LEU A 82 -11.56 -5.85 -2.77
C LEU A 82 -10.68 -6.25 -1.58
N VAL A 83 -9.76 -5.39 -1.16
CA VAL A 83 -8.95 -5.62 0.05
C VAL A 83 -9.82 -5.58 1.30
N SER A 84 -10.83 -4.71 1.35
CA SER A 84 -11.81 -4.68 2.45
C SER A 84 -12.59 -6.00 2.54
N GLY A 85 -12.93 -6.60 1.40
CA GLY A 85 -13.56 -7.92 1.35
C GLY A 85 -12.66 -9.01 1.93
N VAL A 86 -11.36 -9.02 1.59
CA VAL A 86 -10.40 -9.95 2.21
C VAL A 86 -10.28 -9.73 3.71
N ALA A 87 -10.22 -8.47 4.17
CA ALA A 87 -10.19 -8.14 5.59
C ALA A 87 -11.46 -8.62 6.32
N ALA A 88 -12.64 -8.48 5.69
CA ALA A 88 -13.90 -8.99 6.24
C ALA A 88 -13.88 -10.53 6.39
N LEU A 89 -13.34 -11.25 5.43
CA LEU A 89 -13.15 -12.71 5.53
C LEU A 89 -12.22 -13.07 6.70
N LEU A 90 -11.12 -12.33 6.90
CA LEU A 90 -10.22 -12.55 8.03
C LEU A 90 -10.94 -12.39 9.38
N VAL A 91 -11.67 -11.28 9.55
CA VAL A 91 -12.40 -11.00 10.79
C VAL A 91 -13.57 -11.97 10.99
N SER A 92 -14.22 -12.45 9.93
CA SER A 92 -15.28 -13.46 10.05
C SER A 92 -14.77 -14.80 10.57
N VAL A 93 -13.54 -15.19 10.22
CA VAL A 93 -12.89 -16.43 10.67
C VAL A 93 -12.24 -16.28 12.05
N ARG A 94 -11.71 -15.09 12.35
CA ARG A 94 -11.02 -14.76 13.58
C ARG A 94 -11.46 -13.36 14.08
N PRO A 95 -12.60 -13.28 14.77
CA PRO A 95 -13.17 -12.03 15.26
C PRO A 95 -12.31 -11.29 16.29
N ASP A 96 -11.36 -11.98 16.91
CA ASP A 96 -10.42 -11.46 17.90
C ASP A 96 -9.17 -10.79 17.29
N LEU A 97 -9.02 -10.81 15.96
CA LEU A 97 -7.91 -10.13 15.28
C LEU A 97 -7.93 -8.62 15.50
N HIS A 98 -6.76 -8.07 15.79
CA HIS A 98 -6.55 -6.63 15.84
C HIS A 98 -6.24 -6.08 14.44
N TRP A 99 -6.42 -4.78 14.26
CA TRP A 99 -6.17 -4.09 12.99
C TRP A 99 -4.75 -4.30 12.44
N ASN A 100 -3.73 -4.37 13.31
CA ASN A 100 -2.34 -4.62 12.90
C ASN A 100 -2.12 -6.06 12.45
N GLU A 101 -2.86 -7.02 13.01
CA GLU A 101 -2.79 -8.42 12.59
C GLU A 101 -3.46 -8.64 11.25
N VAL A 102 -4.58 -7.94 10.99
CA VAL A 102 -5.19 -7.90 9.66
C VAL A 102 -4.20 -7.37 8.62
N GLN A 103 -3.46 -6.28 8.94
CA GLN A 103 -2.41 -5.77 8.05
C GLN A 103 -1.30 -6.80 7.81
N GLN A 104 -0.85 -7.49 8.85
CA GLN A 104 0.16 -8.54 8.73
C GLN A 104 -0.32 -9.70 7.87
N LEU A 105 -1.54 -10.18 8.09
CA LEU A 105 -2.11 -11.28 7.32
C LEU A 105 -2.31 -10.93 5.84
N LEU A 106 -2.71 -9.70 5.55
CA LEU A 106 -2.78 -9.18 4.18
C LEU A 106 -1.38 -9.18 3.52
N ALA A 107 -0.36 -8.69 4.23
CA ALA A 107 1.01 -8.65 3.73
C ALA A 107 1.61 -10.06 3.53
N LEU A 108 1.41 -10.96 4.50
CA LEU A 108 1.92 -12.33 4.47
C LEU A 108 1.27 -13.21 3.40
N SER A 109 0.01 -12.92 3.05
CA SER A 109 -0.72 -13.62 2.00
C SER A 109 -0.51 -13.02 0.60
N ALA A 110 0.13 -11.86 0.52
CA ALA A 110 0.29 -11.14 -0.73
C ALA A 110 1.40 -11.73 -1.61
N ARG A 111 1.21 -11.57 -2.92
CA ARG A 111 2.18 -11.98 -3.94
C ARG A 111 2.29 -10.92 -5.04
N HIS A 112 3.47 -10.76 -5.59
CA HIS A 112 3.70 -9.95 -6.77
C HIS A 112 3.43 -10.76 -8.03
N LEU A 113 2.69 -10.18 -8.96
CA LEU A 113 2.49 -10.73 -10.30
C LEU A 113 3.51 -10.14 -11.28
N ASP A 114 3.83 -8.87 -11.17
CA ASP A 114 4.90 -8.22 -11.93
C ASP A 114 6.22 -8.33 -11.17
N LEU A 115 7.09 -9.24 -11.63
CA LEU A 115 8.44 -9.40 -11.11
C LEU A 115 9.47 -8.52 -11.83
N THR A 116 9.04 -7.77 -12.85
CA THR A 116 9.89 -6.86 -13.62
C THR A 116 9.83 -5.41 -13.09
N ASP A 117 9.04 -5.16 -12.03
CA ASP A 117 9.00 -3.86 -11.36
C ASP A 117 10.41 -3.48 -10.87
N ALA A 118 10.96 -2.40 -11.46
CA ALA A 118 12.30 -1.91 -11.16
C ALA A 118 12.49 -1.48 -9.70
N ASP A 119 11.38 -1.18 -9.01
CA ASP A 119 11.37 -0.77 -7.61
C ASP A 119 11.15 -1.92 -6.63
N LEU A 120 10.96 -3.15 -7.13
CA LEU A 120 10.79 -4.33 -6.30
C LEU A 120 12.08 -4.64 -5.52
N ARG A 121 11.97 -4.72 -4.21
CA ARG A 121 13.11 -5.00 -3.30
C ARG A 121 12.71 -6.07 -2.30
N THR A 122 13.70 -6.81 -1.81
CA THR A 122 13.51 -7.73 -0.68
C THR A 122 13.86 -7.01 0.61
N ASN A 123 12.94 -7.01 1.56
CA ASN A 123 13.16 -6.43 2.89
C ASN A 123 13.95 -7.40 3.81
N GLY A 124 14.25 -6.95 5.04
CA GLY A 124 15.03 -7.73 5.99
C GLY A 124 14.38 -8.99 6.52
N ALA A 125 13.09 -9.12 6.34
CA ALA A 125 12.35 -10.33 6.69
C ALA A 125 12.21 -11.29 5.50
N GLY A 126 12.84 -10.98 4.34
CA GLY A 126 12.80 -11.81 3.15
C GLY A 126 11.57 -11.57 2.25
N PHE A 127 10.70 -10.62 2.59
CA PHE A 127 9.53 -10.32 1.76
C PHE A 127 9.86 -9.33 0.65
N ARG A 128 9.32 -9.57 -0.53
CA ARG A 128 9.35 -8.61 -1.62
C ARG A 128 8.38 -7.47 -1.34
N VAL A 129 8.80 -6.25 -1.58
CA VAL A 129 8.01 -5.04 -1.39
C VAL A 129 8.37 -4.01 -2.45
N SER A 130 7.37 -3.29 -2.93
CA SER A 130 7.53 -2.21 -3.89
C SER A 130 6.72 -0.98 -3.44
N PRO A 131 7.20 0.24 -3.65
CA PRO A 131 6.39 1.44 -3.44
C PRO A 131 5.18 1.51 -4.39
N ASN A 132 5.18 0.75 -5.48
CA ASN A 132 4.13 0.73 -6.48
C ASN A 132 2.95 -0.17 -6.05
N THR A 133 3.24 -1.30 -5.37
CA THR A 133 2.24 -2.34 -5.07
C THR A 133 2.31 -2.86 -3.64
N GLY A 134 3.12 -2.25 -2.77
CA GLY A 134 3.33 -2.71 -1.40
C GLY A 134 3.91 -4.13 -1.36
N PHE A 135 3.30 -5.00 -0.58
CA PHE A 135 3.63 -6.44 -0.51
C PHE A 135 3.02 -7.25 -1.68
N GLY A 136 2.27 -6.61 -2.56
CA GLY A 136 1.60 -7.25 -3.70
C GLY A 136 0.10 -7.45 -3.47
N ILE A 137 -0.49 -8.39 -4.18
CA ILE A 137 -1.93 -8.68 -4.15
C ILE A 137 -2.21 -9.75 -3.11
N PRO A 138 -3.03 -9.48 -2.07
CA PRO A 138 -3.42 -10.48 -1.08
C PRO A 138 -4.18 -11.64 -1.72
N ASP A 139 -3.78 -12.86 -1.39
CA ASP A 139 -4.52 -14.06 -1.73
C ASP A 139 -5.50 -14.39 -0.60
N ALA A 140 -6.80 -14.25 -0.85
CA ALA A 140 -7.84 -14.41 0.15
C ALA A 140 -7.85 -15.82 0.79
N GLY A 141 -7.60 -16.86 -0.02
CA GLY A 141 -7.55 -18.24 0.47
C GLY A 141 -6.37 -18.45 1.40
N THR A 142 -5.20 -17.95 1.04
CA THR A 142 -4.00 -17.99 1.88
C THR A 142 -4.17 -17.16 3.15
N ALA A 143 -4.74 -15.96 3.05
CA ALA A 143 -5.01 -15.10 4.18
C ALA A 143 -5.91 -15.79 5.22
N VAL A 144 -7.01 -16.42 4.78
CA VAL A 144 -7.93 -17.18 5.64
C VAL A 144 -7.25 -18.39 6.26
N ARG A 145 -6.44 -19.15 5.52
CA ARG A 145 -5.68 -20.28 6.08
C ARG A 145 -4.73 -19.83 7.18
N LEU A 146 -3.98 -18.74 6.94
CA LEU A 146 -3.10 -18.15 7.94
C LEU A 146 -3.86 -17.68 9.18
N ALA A 147 -5.01 -17.02 8.99
CA ALA A 147 -5.83 -16.53 10.09
C ALA A 147 -6.32 -17.65 11.02
N ARG A 148 -6.66 -18.82 10.48
CA ARG A 148 -7.12 -19.98 11.28
C ARG A 148 -6.06 -20.49 12.27
N SER A 149 -4.79 -20.44 11.88
CA SER A 149 -3.65 -20.87 12.72
C SER A 149 -2.92 -19.69 13.38
N TRP A 150 -3.44 -18.48 13.24
CA TRP A 150 -2.78 -17.27 13.73
C TRP A 150 -2.75 -17.25 15.27
N VAL A 151 -1.57 -17.01 15.83
CA VAL A 151 -1.41 -16.75 17.25
C VAL A 151 -1.57 -15.26 17.49
N VAL A 152 -2.65 -14.87 18.16
CA VAL A 152 -2.96 -13.47 18.45
C VAL A 152 -1.82 -12.85 19.25
N GLN A 153 -1.32 -11.73 18.76
CA GLN A 153 -0.22 -11.00 19.37
C GLN A 153 -0.73 -10.10 20.52
N PRO A 154 0.14 -9.68 21.45
CA PRO A 154 -0.24 -8.69 22.45
C PRO A 154 -0.82 -7.43 21.80
N ARG A 155 -1.83 -6.87 22.45
CA ARG A 155 -2.56 -5.71 21.90
C ARG A 155 -1.62 -4.52 21.67
N PRO A 156 -1.79 -3.78 20.55
CA PRO A 156 -0.99 -2.59 20.29
C PRO A 156 -1.10 -1.50 21.35
N GLU A 157 -2.20 -1.49 22.14
CA GLU A 157 -2.42 -0.57 23.25
C GLU A 157 -1.43 -0.82 24.41
N THR A 158 -0.88 -2.03 24.50
CA THR A 158 0.18 -2.37 25.47
C THR A 158 1.57 -2.07 24.94
N ALA A 159 1.71 -1.68 23.68
CA ALA A 159 2.98 -1.32 23.10
C ALA A 159 3.53 -0.04 23.71
N ARG A 160 4.80 -0.03 24.06
CA ARG A 160 5.48 1.17 24.54
C ARG A 160 5.82 2.07 23.37
N LEU A 161 5.46 3.35 23.46
CA LEU A 161 5.95 4.37 22.57
C LEU A 161 7.33 4.82 23.08
N LEU A 162 8.37 4.51 22.33
CA LEU A 162 9.69 5.10 22.52
C LEU A 162 9.78 6.34 21.62
N GLN A 163 10.00 7.48 22.24
CA GLN A 163 10.18 8.74 21.53
C GLN A 163 11.58 9.25 21.82
N THR A 164 12.32 9.55 20.76
CA THR A 164 13.64 10.15 20.85
C THR A 164 13.58 11.53 20.19
N GLY A 165 14.33 12.51 20.73
CA GLY A 165 14.52 13.85 20.20
C GLY A 165 13.28 14.72 20.15
N PRO A 166 13.35 15.99 19.83
CA PRO A 166 13.67 16.48 18.47
C PRO A 166 15.15 16.78 18.28
N TRP A 167 15.65 16.55 17.08
CA TRP A 167 16.96 17.01 16.64
C TRP A 167 16.78 18.15 15.65
N SER A 168 17.55 19.21 15.83
CA SER A 168 17.62 20.33 14.88
C SER A 168 18.88 20.17 14.04
N ILE A 169 18.71 20.24 12.73
CA ILE A 169 19.82 20.18 11.77
C ILE A 169 20.02 21.60 11.24
N PRO A 170 21.24 22.15 11.30
CA PRO A 170 21.53 23.47 10.74
C PRO A 170 21.30 23.50 9.22
N ASP A 171 20.74 24.59 8.73
CA ASP A 171 20.25 24.83 7.38
C ASP A 171 21.28 24.67 6.22
N PRO A 172 22.58 24.94 6.36
CA PRO A 172 23.51 24.93 5.19
C PRO A 172 23.82 23.52 4.65
N LEU A 173 23.43 22.45 5.33
CA LEU A 173 23.82 21.08 4.94
C LEU A 173 22.98 20.47 3.82
N LEU A 174 21.88 21.11 3.43
CA LEU A 174 20.95 20.57 2.43
C LEU A 174 21.11 21.17 1.02
N THR A 175 21.97 22.19 0.85
CA THR A 175 21.95 23.02 -0.36
C THR A 175 22.81 22.52 -1.52
N THR A 176 23.78 21.62 -1.31
CA THR A 176 24.68 21.16 -2.40
C THR A 176 25.24 19.76 -2.20
N ALA A 177 24.73 18.99 -1.24
CA ALA A 177 25.41 17.79 -0.79
C ALA A 177 25.22 16.60 -1.73
N THR A 178 26.25 16.22 -2.41
CA THR A 178 26.43 14.89 -2.98
C THR A 178 26.57 13.81 -1.89
N THR A 179 26.83 14.22 -0.64
CA THR A 179 26.97 13.33 0.51
C THR A 179 25.71 13.38 1.37
N PRO A 180 25.01 12.23 1.60
CA PRO A 180 23.83 12.21 2.44
C PRO A 180 24.15 12.62 3.88
N LEU A 181 23.26 13.41 4.49
CA LEU A 181 23.29 13.63 5.93
C LEU A 181 22.77 12.37 6.63
N ALA A 182 23.59 11.73 7.42
CA ALA A 182 23.23 10.58 8.23
C ALA A 182 22.99 10.98 9.69
N LEU A 183 21.85 10.59 10.25
CA LEU A 183 21.54 10.71 11.66
C LEU A 183 21.36 9.32 12.23
N GLU A 184 22.12 8.99 13.27
CA GLU A 184 22.05 7.69 13.93
C GLU A 184 21.22 7.79 15.20
N PHE A 185 20.34 6.82 15.39
CA PHE A 185 19.49 6.69 16.57
C PHE A 185 19.67 5.31 17.17
N THR A 186 20.19 5.26 18.37
CA THR A 186 20.38 4.00 19.10
C THR A 186 19.22 3.78 20.06
N LEU A 187 18.54 2.63 19.91
CA LEU A 187 17.55 2.13 20.87
C LEU A 187 18.23 1.11 21.78
N THR A 188 18.33 1.44 23.07
CA THR A 188 19.01 0.59 24.06
C THR A 188 18.13 -0.51 24.65
N ASN A 189 16.88 -0.60 24.20
CA ASN A 189 15.91 -1.59 24.70
C ASN A 189 15.89 -2.85 23.84
N THR A 190 15.69 -4.00 24.47
CA THR A 190 15.54 -5.32 23.83
C THR A 190 14.12 -5.55 23.27
N LEU A 191 13.43 -4.50 22.85
CA LEU A 191 12.06 -4.58 22.35
C LEU A 191 12.02 -4.97 20.87
N VAL A 192 11.04 -5.80 20.52
CA VAL A 192 10.69 -6.04 19.12
C VAL A 192 9.95 -4.84 18.59
N LEU A 193 10.48 -4.22 17.53
CA LEU A 193 9.85 -3.06 16.90
C LEU A 193 8.74 -3.53 15.93
N HIS A 194 7.50 -3.24 16.27
CA HIS A 194 6.36 -3.48 15.37
C HIS A 194 6.14 -2.37 14.37
N HIS A 195 6.53 -1.14 14.71
CA HIS A 195 6.31 0.02 13.86
C HIS A 195 7.29 1.13 14.20
N VAL A 196 7.86 1.75 13.18
CA VAL A 196 8.71 2.94 13.30
C VAL A 196 7.99 4.11 12.65
N ARG A 197 7.88 5.21 13.37
CA ARG A 197 7.35 6.48 12.84
C ARG A 197 8.45 7.53 12.88
N LEU A 198 8.84 8.03 11.71
CA LEU A 198 9.72 9.17 11.60
C LEU A 198 8.88 10.41 11.29
N ARG A 199 9.02 11.45 12.12
CA ARG A 199 8.44 12.77 11.84
C ARG A 199 9.55 13.71 11.49
N VAL A 200 9.59 14.15 10.24
CA VAL A 200 10.57 15.11 9.73
C VAL A 200 9.85 16.43 9.46
N ARG A 201 10.44 17.52 9.87
CA ARG A 201 10.02 18.88 9.49
C ARG A 201 11.22 19.53 8.82
N TRP A 202 11.00 20.08 7.66
CA TRP A 202 12.03 20.82 6.92
C TRP A 202 11.45 22.12 6.37
N SER A 203 12.32 23.10 6.18
CA SER A 203 12.04 24.31 5.41
C SER A 203 13.04 24.31 4.26
N HIS A 204 12.59 24.03 3.06
CA HIS A 204 13.40 23.96 1.86
C HIS A 204 12.58 24.41 0.66
N ALA A 205 13.17 25.26 -0.21
CA ALA A 205 12.48 25.82 -1.37
C ALA A 205 12.04 24.77 -2.39
N ARG A 206 12.76 23.64 -2.46
CA ARG A 206 12.51 22.51 -3.34
C ARG A 206 12.36 21.24 -2.51
N GLY A 207 11.27 21.12 -1.77
CA GLY A 207 10.96 19.93 -0.95
C GLY A 207 10.77 18.66 -1.78
N ASP A 208 10.39 18.79 -3.03
CA ASP A 208 10.27 17.76 -4.08
C ASP A 208 11.61 17.07 -4.38
N GLN A 209 12.73 17.74 -4.17
CA GLN A 209 14.08 17.20 -4.40
C GLN A 209 14.67 16.45 -3.18
N LEU A 210 13.97 16.43 -2.06
CA LEU A 210 14.45 15.77 -0.86
C LEU A 210 14.20 14.27 -0.93
N ARG A 211 15.22 13.50 -0.58
CA ARG A 211 15.14 12.06 -0.41
C ARG A 211 15.40 11.69 1.05
N VAL A 212 14.52 10.93 1.66
CA VAL A 212 14.69 10.45 3.03
C VAL A 212 14.70 8.93 3.03
N THR A 213 15.75 8.34 3.60
CA THR A 213 15.85 6.89 3.77
C THR A 213 16.04 6.54 5.23
N LEU A 214 15.44 5.44 5.67
CA LEU A 214 15.69 4.84 6.97
C LEU A 214 16.51 3.57 6.75
N GLN A 215 17.64 3.47 7.44
CA GLN A 215 18.49 2.28 7.41
C GLN A 215 18.41 1.54 8.74
N ALA A 216 18.16 0.24 8.67
CA ALA A 216 18.21 -0.64 9.84
C ALA A 216 19.67 -1.04 10.15
N PRO A 217 19.98 -1.51 11.37
CA PRO A 217 21.31 -2.04 11.72
C PRO A 217 21.80 -3.18 10.83
N SER A 218 20.87 -3.90 10.21
CA SER A 218 21.16 -4.96 9.21
C SER A 218 21.65 -4.42 7.86
N GLY A 219 21.70 -3.08 7.69
CA GLY A 219 22.04 -2.44 6.41
C GLY A 219 20.86 -2.24 5.47
N LEU A 220 19.70 -2.80 5.79
CA LEU A 220 18.50 -2.64 4.96
C LEU A 220 17.98 -1.22 5.00
N THR A 221 17.63 -0.71 3.82
CA THR A 221 17.12 0.64 3.66
C THR A 221 15.65 0.65 3.23
N SER A 222 14.89 1.60 3.78
CA SER A 222 13.53 1.91 3.37
C SER A 222 13.45 3.37 2.92
N GLY A 223 13.00 3.61 1.68
CA GLY A 223 12.75 4.97 1.18
C GLY A 223 11.46 5.49 1.78
N LEU A 224 11.56 6.56 2.58
CA LEU A 224 10.41 7.20 3.22
C LEU A 224 9.88 8.39 2.40
N LEU A 225 10.76 9.06 1.67
CA LEU A 225 10.46 10.14 0.76
C LEU A 225 11.34 9.98 -0.48
N ARG A 226 10.75 10.15 -1.66
CA ARG A 226 11.45 10.15 -2.94
C ARG A 226 11.36 11.52 -3.58
N THR A 227 12.36 11.86 -4.36
CA THR A 227 12.30 13.03 -5.26
C THR A 227 11.19 12.80 -6.29
N ASN A 228 10.37 13.81 -6.53
CA ASN A 228 9.43 13.79 -7.64
C ASN A 228 10.19 14.25 -8.89
N THR A 229 10.38 13.34 -9.85
CA THR A 229 11.11 13.63 -11.10
C THR A 229 10.17 13.95 -12.27
N GLU A 230 8.87 14.10 -12.02
CA GLU A 230 7.86 14.31 -13.07
C GLU A 230 7.62 15.79 -13.44
N ASP A 231 8.35 16.73 -12.83
CA ASP A 231 8.19 18.18 -13.08
C ASP A 231 9.37 18.80 -13.87
N GLU A 232 9.99 18.05 -14.82
CA GLU A 232 10.89 18.62 -15.83
C GLU A 232 10.27 18.59 -17.22
#